data_f7d32dc6ebd8c47fb551770552e619f4
#
_entry.id   f7d32dc6ebd8c47fb551770552e619f4
#
_cell.length_a   1.000
_cell.length_b   1.000
_cell.length_c   1.000
_cell.angle_alpha   90.00
_cell.angle_beta   90.00
_cell.angle_gamma   90.00
#
_symmetry.space_group_name_H-M   'P 1'
#
loop_
_entity.id
_entity.type
_entity.pdbx_description
1 polymer ?
#
loop_
_entity_poly.entity_id
_entity_poly.type
_entity_poly.pdbx_seq_one_letter_code
_entity_poly.pdbx_strand_id
1 'polypeptide(L)'
;MWQTGNAPDFPFKNNVPDPLLAAKELPTFKFALEQSRGKVLGGSFGKEVTVEELPISKGIAGVSMRLEPGVTRELHWHATAAEWAFVLEGRVRTTLVDPLGGSEINDFDPGDVWYFPRGHPHSLACLGTSPATSS
;
A
#
# COMPACT_ATOMS: atom_id res chain seq x y z
N MET A 1 -18.98 16.77 1.31
CA MET A 1 -20.33 16.30 0.95
C MET A 1 -20.52 16.53 -0.55
N TRP A 2 -20.68 15.48 -1.34
CA TRP A 2 -20.93 15.61 -2.77
C TRP A 2 -22.38 15.99 -2.97
N GLN A 3 -22.61 17.17 -3.54
CA GLN A 3 -23.96 17.59 -3.91
C GLN A 3 -24.38 16.85 -5.17
N THR A 4 -25.35 15.98 -5.04
CA THR A 4 -25.92 15.21 -6.16
C THR A 4 -27.04 15.94 -6.91
N GLY A 5 -27.39 17.13 -6.46
CA GLY A 5 -28.46 17.94 -7.09
C GLY A 5 -27.90 19.12 -7.86
N ASN A 6 -28.37 19.31 -9.07
CA ASN A 6 -28.13 20.49 -9.91
C ASN A 6 -26.67 20.86 -10.18
N ALA A 7 -25.79 19.85 -10.34
CA ALA A 7 -24.48 20.09 -10.90
C ALA A 7 -24.64 20.73 -12.29
N PRO A 8 -23.88 21.80 -12.60
CA PRO A 8 -23.92 22.38 -13.93
C PRO A 8 -23.60 21.31 -14.98
N ASP A 9 -24.08 21.50 -16.20
CA ASP A 9 -23.83 20.59 -17.30
C ASP A 9 -22.31 20.53 -17.59
N PHE A 10 -21.67 19.56 -17.02
CA PHE A 10 -20.28 19.26 -17.38
C PHE A 10 -20.23 18.69 -18.79
N PRO A 11 -19.24 19.08 -19.61
CA PRO A 11 -19.12 18.61 -20.99
C PRO A 11 -19.18 17.10 -21.18
N PHE A 12 -18.84 16.33 -20.14
CA PHE A 12 -18.87 14.87 -20.15
C PHE A 12 -20.19 14.26 -19.64
N LYS A 13 -21.15 15.07 -19.17
CA LYS A 13 -22.42 14.57 -18.65
C LYS A 13 -23.22 13.79 -19.69
N ASN A 14 -23.11 14.20 -20.96
CA ASN A 14 -23.79 13.56 -22.08
C ASN A 14 -22.97 12.40 -22.69
N ASN A 15 -21.74 12.17 -22.21
CA ASN A 15 -20.86 11.10 -22.66
C ASN A 15 -20.70 9.99 -21.60
N VAL A 16 -21.63 9.91 -20.67
CA VAL A 16 -21.66 8.79 -19.72
C VAL A 16 -22.02 7.53 -20.52
N PRO A 17 -21.13 6.53 -20.59
CA PRO A 17 -21.42 5.31 -21.30
C PRO A 17 -22.67 4.63 -20.74
N ASP A 18 -23.45 3.98 -21.62
CA ASP A 18 -24.53 3.11 -21.18
C ASP A 18 -23.99 2.12 -20.13
N PRO A 19 -24.61 2.02 -18.94
CA PRO A 19 -24.13 1.13 -17.88
C PRO A 19 -23.98 -0.33 -18.33
N LEU A 20 -24.80 -0.78 -19.28
CA LEU A 20 -24.73 -2.12 -19.83
C LEU A 20 -23.55 -2.32 -20.81
N LEU A 21 -23.17 -1.28 -21.54
CA LEU A 21 -22.00 -1.30 -22.41
C LEU A 21 -20.73 -1.06 -21.58
N ALA A 22 -20.77 -0.13 -20.63
CA ALA A 22 -19.67 0.14 -19.72
C ALA A 22 -19.24 -1.10 -18.93
N ALA A 23 -20.18 -1.93 -18.50
CA ALA A 23 -19.89 -3.14 -17.76
C ALA A 23 -19.11 -4.21 -18.56
N LYS A 24 -19.07 -4.09 -19.88
CA LYS A 24 -18.38 -5.04 -20.77
C LYS A 24 -17.01 -4.54 -21.26
N GLU A 25 -16.79 -3.24 -21.26
CA GLU A 25 -15.63 -2.63 -21.90
C GLU A 25 -14.70 -1.89 -20.95
N LEU A 26 -15.17 -1.50 -19.76
CA LEU A 26 -14.33 -0.84 -18.78
C LEU A 26 -13.55 -1.86 -17.94
N PRO A 27 -12.25 -1.61 -17.73
CA PRO A 27 -11.48 -2.40 -16.78
C PRO A 27 -12.07 -2.25 -15.38
N THR A 28 -11.92 -3.27 -14.55
CA THR A 28 -12.26 -3.14 -13.13
C THR A 28 -11.34 -2.14 -12.46
N PHE A 29 -11.92 -1.30 -11.61
CA PHE A 29 -11.19 -0.33 -10.78
C PHE A 29 -11.12 -0.76 -9.32
N LYS A 30 -11.62 -1.96 -9.01
CA LYS A 30 -11.69 -2.49 -7.65
C LYS A 30 -10.96 -3.81 -7.56
N PHE A 31 -10.17 -3.95 -6.51
CA PHE A 31 -9.57 -5.21 -6.09
C PHE A 31 -9.80 -5.41 -4.59
N ALA A 32 -10.29 -6.57 -4.20
CA ALA A 32 -10.56 -6.91 -2.80
C ALA A 32 -9.29 -7.44 -2.13
N LEU A 33 -8.34 -6.55 -1.83
CA LEU A 33 -7.01 -6.89 -1.32
C LEU A 33 -7.07 -7.76 -0.07
N GLU A 34 -7.93 -7.43 0.89
CA GLU A 34 -8.05 -8.19 2.14
C GLU A 34 -8.67 -9.60 1.96
N GLN A 35 -9.32 -9.85 0.84
CA GLN A 35 -9.87 -11.16 0.47
C GLN A 35 -8.92 -11.97 -0.43
N SER A 36 -7.83 -11.37 -0.87
CA SER A 36 -6.84 -12.04 -1.73
C SER A 36 -5.98 -13.02 -0.93
N ARG A 37 -5.31 -13.91 -1.65
CA ARG A 37 -4.32 -14.79 -1.03
C ARG A 37 -3.12 -13.97 -0.56
N GLY A 38 -2.79 -14.10 0.72
CA GLY A 38 -1.57 -13.54 1.26
C GLY A 38 -0.39 -14.47 1.12
N LYS A 39 0.80 -13.91 1.28
CA LYS A 39 2.07 -14.63 1.37
C LYS A 39 2.59 -14.55 2.79
N VAL A 40 3.04 -15.68 3.34
CA VAL A 40 3.74 -15.71 4.62
C VAL A 40 5.24 -15.56 4.35
N LEU A 41 5.84 -14.56 4.92
CA LEU A 41 7.25 -14.24 4.77
C LEU A 41 7.89 -14.17 6.17
N GLY A 42 8.47 -15.26 6.66
CA GLY A 42 9.28 -15.27 7.89
C GLY A 42 8.56 -14.74 9.14
N GLY A 43 7.26 -15.06 9.35
CA GLY A 43 6.48 -14.56 10.50
C GLY A 43 5.75 -13.23 10.22
N SER A 44 5.94 -12.66 9.04
CA SER A 44 5.09 -11.61 8.50
C SER A 44 4.07 -12.18 7.53
N PHE A 45 2.96 -11.48 7.36
CA PHE A 45 1.93 -11.81 6.41
C PHE A 45 1.66 -10.59 5.53
N GLY A 46 1.71 -10.77 4.22
CA GLY A 46 1.48 -9.70 3.25
C GLY A 46 0.49 -10.11 2.17
N LYS A 47 -0.37 -9.18 1.78
CA LYS A 47 -1.23 -9.26 0.60
C LYS A 47 -0.84 -8.15 -0.34
N GLU A 48 -0.66 -8.47 -1.60
CA GLU A 48 -0.23 -7.49 -2.60
C GLU A 48 -1.21 -7.39 -3.75
N VAL A 49 -1.26 -6.22 -4.36
CA VAL A 49 -1.95 -5.95 -5.61
C VAL A 49 -1.03 -5.20 -6.55
N THR A 50 -0.81 -5.77 -7.71
CA THR A 50 0.01 -5.20 -8.77
C THR A 50 -0.81 -5.03 -10.05
N VAL A 51 -0.17 -4.70 -11.15
CA VAL A 51 -0.81 -4.68 -12.47
C VAL A 51 -1.30 -6.07 -12.93
N GLU A 52 -0.82 -7.13 -12.32
CA GLU A 52 -1.28 -8.49 -12.64
C GLU A 52 -2.69 -8.73 -12.09
N GLU A 53 -2.97 -8.29 -10.87
CA GLU A 53 -4.28 -8.41 -10.23
C GLU A 53 -5.22 -7.26 -10.60
N LEU A 54 -4.68 -6.07 -10.80
CA LEU A 54 -5.44 -4.87 -11.15
C LEU A 54 -4.78 -4.15 -12.34
N PRO A 55 -5.05 -4.56 -13.58
CA PRO A 55 -4.34 -4.09 -14.78
C PRO A 55 -4.38 -2.58 -15.03
N ILE A 56 -5.35 -1.87 -14.46
CA ILE A 56 -5.43 -0.41 -14.56
C ILE A 56 -4.44 0.30 -13.63
N SER A 57 -3.93 -0.38 -12.60
CA SER A 57 -3.00 0.16 -11.61
C SER A 57 -1.57 0.23 -12.15
N LYS A 58 -1.37 1.03 -13.18
CA LYS A 58 -0.05 1.21 -13.80
C LYS A 58 0.79 2.17 -12.97
N GLY A 59 2.01 1.76 -12.64
CA GLY A 59 2.98 2.59 -11.92
C GLY A 59 2.79 2.64 -10.41
N ILE A 60 1.82 1.90 -9.88
CA ILE A 60 1.59 1.77 -8.43
C ILE A 60 1.22 0.33 -8.09
N ALA A 61 1.76 -0.17 -6.99
CA ALA A 61 1.35 -1.43 -6.37
C ALA A 61 0.96 -1.16 -4.92
N GLY A 62 0.05 -1.95 -4.38
CA GLY A 62 -0.38 -1.86 -2.99
C GLY A 62 -0.01 -3.12 -2.21
N VAL A 63 0.33 -2.95 -0.95
CA VAL A 63 0.60 -4.06 -0.02
C VAL A 63 -0.11 -3.78 1.29
N SER A 64 -0.90 -4.76 1.77
CA SER A 64 -1.35 -4.81 3.15
C SER A 64 -0.43 -5.78 3.90
N MET A 65 0.27 -5.29 4.90
CA MET A 65 1.27 -6.07 5.64
C MET A 65 0.91 -6.15 7.11
N ARG A 66 1.06 -7.34 7.68
CA ARG A 66 0.93 -7.61 9.11
C ARG A 66 2.20 -8.25 9.64
N LEU A 67 2.73 -7.69 10.69
CA LEU A 67 3.87 -8.20 11.44
C LEU A 67 3.41 -8.69 12.80
N GLU A 68 3.71 -9.93 13.14
CA GLU A 68 3.46 -10.44 14.48
C GLU A 68 4.47 -9.85 15.50
N PRO A 69 4.14 -9.85 16.81
CA PRO A 69 5.03 -9.33 17.84
C PRO A 69 6.43 -9.94 17.77
N GLY A 70 7.45 -9.09 17.82
CA GLY A 70 8.85 -9.49 17.75
C GLY A 70 9.34 -9.94 16.38
N VAL A 71 8.48 -9.91 15.35
CA VAL A 71 8.86 -10.24 13.98
C VAL A 71 9.51 -9.04 13.30
N THR A 72 10.55 -9.32 12.55
CA THR A 72 11.24 -8.35 11.70
C THR A 72 11.14 -8.79 10.24
N ARG A 73 10.68 -7.90 9.38
CA ARG A 73 10.90 -8.01 7.95
C ARG A 73 12.33 -7.61 7.64
N GLU A 74 13.08 -8.53 7.08
CA GLU A 74 14.51 -8.38 6.81
C GLU A 74 14.83 -7.17 5.95
N LEU A 75 16.09 -6.76 6.00
CA LEU A 75 16.61 -5.66 5.19
C LEU A 75 16.42 -5.96 3.69
N HIS A 76 15.71 -5.10 3.01
CA HIS A 76 15.43 -5.22 1.57
C HIS A 76 15.32 -3.81 0.95
N TRP A 77 15.28 -3.75 -0.37
CA TRP A 77 15.09 -2.49 -1.11
C TRP A 77 14.28 -2.72 -2.37
N HIS A 78 13.73 -1.65 -2.89
CA HIS A 78 13.01 -1.63 -4.17
C HIS A 78 13.85 -0.89 -5.20
N ALA A 79 14.31 -1.59 -6.24
CA ALA A 79 15.21 -1.03 -7.24
C ALA A 79 14.56 0.05 -8.12
N THR A 80 13.26 -0.07 -8.39
CA THR A 80 12.54 0.76 -9.36
C THR A 80 11.41 1.60 -8.76
N ALA A 81 11.06 1.38 -7.50
CA ALA A 81 9.96 2.05 -6.82
C ALA A 81 10.40 2.66 -5.49
N ALA A 82 9.75 3.73 -5.08
CA ALA A 82 9.74 4.20 -3.70
C ALA A 82 8.65 3.46 -2.93
N GLU A 83 8.77 3.38 -1.62
CA GLU A 83 7.75 2.86 -0.73
C GLU A 83 7.15 4.01 0.10
N TRP A 84 5.84 4.10 0.12
CA TRP A 84 5.09 4.94 1.03
C TRP A 84 4.11 4.06 1.78
N ALA A 85 4.00 4.25 3.09
CA ALA A 85 3.08 3.44 3.87
C ALA A 85 2.46 4.23 5.02
N PHE A 86 1.32 3.72 5.49
CA PHE A 86 0.54 4.26 6.59
C PHE A 86 0.34 3.16 7.65
N VAL A 87 0.63 3.47 8.91
CA VAL A 87 0.43 2.54 10.02
C VAL A 87 -1.04 2.55 10.43
N LEU A 88 -1.68 1.39 10.34
CA LEU A 88 -3.08 1.19 10.71
C LEU A 88 -3.24 0.80 12.18
N GLU A 89 -2.40 -0.15 12.63
CA GLU A 89 -2.46 -0.71 13.98
C GLU A 89 -1.06 -1.08 14.48
N GLY A 90 -0.90 -1.14 15.79
CA GLY A 90 0.34 -1.55 16.43
C GLY A 90 1.44 -0.51 16.32
N ARG A 91 2.67 -0.92 16.57
CA ARG A 91 3.84 -0.04 16.54
C ARG A 91 4.95 -0.67 15.71
N VAL A 92 5.51 0.08 14.78
CA VAL A 92 6.53 -0.39 13.85
C VAL A 92 7.80 0.44 14.04
N ARG A 93 8.94 -0.25 14.15
CA ARG A 93 10.26 0.37 13.99
C ARG A 93 10.75 0.15 12.58
N THR A 94 11.19 1.21 11.94
CA THR A 94 11.90 1.12 10.67
C THR A 94 13.39 1.41 10.87
N THR A 95 14.20 0.74 10.09
CA THR A 95 15.62 1.09 9.91
C THR A 95 15.84 1.34 8.44
N LEU A 96 16.29 2.53 8.09
CA LEU A 96 16.62 2.94 6.73
C LEU A 96 18.14 3.10 6.63
N VAL A 97 18.73 2.63 5.54
CA VAL A 97 20.14 2.82 5.21
C VAL A 97 20.24 3.63 3.93
N ASP A 98 20.96 4.73 3.95
CA ASP A 98 21.20 5.50 2.75
C ASP A 98 22.37 4.91 1.92
N PRO A 99 22.48 5.23 0.62
CA PRO A 99 23.56 4.74 -0.23
C PRO A 99 24.97 5.18 0.20
N LEU A 100 25.08 6.18 1.04
CA LEU A 100 26.35 6.69 1.56
C LEU A 100 26.73 6.05 2.90
N GLY A 101 25.92 5.13 3.42
CA GLY A 101 26.17 4.39 4.64
C GLY A 101 25.62 5.04 5.91
N GLY A 102 24.87 6.13 5.79
CA GLY A 102 24.07 6.66 6.90
C GLY A 102 22.92 5.75 7.24
N SER A 103 22.46 5.78 8.49
CA SER A 103 21.29 5.03 8.91
C SER A 103 20.35 5.88 9.75
N GLU A 104 19.06 5.64 9.59
CA GLU A 104 18.00 6.28 10.36
C GLU A 104 17.09 5.22 10.96
N ILE A 105 16.74 5.38 12.23
CA ILE A 105 15.84 4.49 12.96
C ILE A 105 14.68 5.32 13.51
N ASN A 106 13.48 4.95 13.15
CA ASN A 106 12.26 5.63 13.61
C ASN A 106 11.22 4.62 14.10
N ASP A 107 10.45 5.03 15.11
CA ASP A 107 9.29 4.32 15.60
C ASP A 107 8.02 5.03 15.13
N PHE A 108 7.05 4.25 14.65
CA PHE A 108 5.80 4.73 14.09
C PHE A 108 4.63 4.15 14.86
N ASP A 109 3.71 5.02 15.22
CA ASP A 109 2.43 4.68 15.84
C ASP A 109 1.27 4.74 14.83
N PRO A 110 0.08 4.21 15.14
CA PRO A 110 -1.07 4.30 14.23
C PRO A 110 -1.37 5.75 13.82
N GLY A 111 -1.51 5.97 12.52
CA GLY A 111 -1.69 7.29 11.93
C GLY A 111 -0.43 7.90 11.35
N ASP A 112 0.74 7.36 11.68
CA ASP A 112 2.00 7.82 11.11
C ASP A 112 2.23 7.25 9.70
N VAL A 113 3.10 7.91 8.95
CA VAL A 113 3.50 7.52 7.61
C VAL A 113 5.02 7.48 7.48
N TRP A 114 5.52 6.58 6.61
CA TRP A 114 6.91 6.62 6.18
C TRP A 114 7.02 6.72 4.67
N TYR A 115 8.17 7.18 4.24
CA TYR A 115 8.56 7.21 2.84
C TYR A 115 9.99 6.74 2.70
N PHE A 116 10.20 5.69 1.92
CA PHE A 116 11.52 5.18 1.57
C PHE A 116 11.81 5.47 0.11
N PRO A 117 12.87 6.24 -0.18
CA PRO A 117 13.26 6.48 -1.55
C PRO A 117 13.66 5.20 -2.27
N ARG A 118 13.52 5.21 -3.57
CA ARG A 118 13.98 4.11 -4.43
C ARG A 118 15.44 3.74 -4.13
N GLY A 119 15.73 2.45 -4.02
CA GLY A 119 17.08 1.94 -3.82
C GLY A 119 17.63 2.06 -2.40
N HIS A 120 16.85 2.55 -1.43
CA HIS A 120 17.27 2.63 -0.04
C HIS A 120 16.90 1.34 0.69
N PRO A 121 17.89 0.58 1.20
CA PRO A 121 17.63 -0.58 2.04
C PRO A 121 16.89 -0.20 3.31
N HIS A 122 15.89 -0.98 3.66
CA HIS A 122 15.10 -0.77 4.87
C HIS A 122 14.64 -2.09 5.47
N SER A 123 14.39 -2.07 6.77
CA SER A 123 13.79 -3.16 7.53
C SER A 123 12.67 -2.63 8.42
N LEU A 124 11.75 -3.52 8.77
CA LEU A 124 10.57 -3.22 9.57
C LEU A 124 10.49 -4.22 10.73
N ALA A 125 10.29 -3.74 11.95
CA ALA A 125 10.14 -4.59 13.12
C ALA A 125 8.87 -4.22 13.88
N CYS A 126 8.07 -5.23 14.23
CA CYS A 126 6.94 -5.04 15.13
C CYS A 126 7.44 -4.82 16.56
N LEU A 127 7.05 -3.71 17.16
CA LEU A 127 7.32 -3.39 18.54
C LEU A 127 6.12 -3.70 19.44
N GLY A 128 6.41 -4.14 20.67
CA GLY A 128 5.36 -4.41 21.66
C GLY A 128 4.80 -5.83 21.58
N THR A 129 3.61 -6.02 22.14
CA THR A 129 2.96 -7.31 22.35
C THR A 129 1.76 -7.56 21.45
N SER A 130 1.38 -6.59 20.65
CA SER A 130 0.29 -6.67 19.66
C SER A 130 0.85 -6.63 18.26
N PRO A 131 0.19 -7.30 17.28
CA PRO A 131 0.58 -7.22 15.89
C PRO A 131 0.54 -5.79 15.36
N ALA A 132 1.40 -5.48 14.39
CA ALA A 132 1.39 -4.23 13.66
C ALA A 132 0.92 -4.44 12.22
N THR A 133 0.08 -3.53 11.73
CA THR A 133 -0.48 -3.55 10.38
C THR A 133 -0.18 -2.22 9.69
N SER A 134 0.29 -2.31 8.45
CA SER A 134 0.51 -1.16 7.56
C SER A 134 -0.03 -1.43 6.15
N SER A 135 -0.34 -0.36 5.47
CA SER A 135 -0.81 -0.40 4.09
C SER A 135 -0.25 0.76 3.28
#